data_b7d78b72726d9bf8b023bfad7015e07b
#
_entry.id   b7d78b72726d9bf8b023bfad7015e07b
#
_cell.length_a   1.000
_cell.length_b   1.000
_cell.length_c   1.000
_cell.angle_alpha   90.00
_cell.angle_beta   90.00
_cell.angle_gamma   90.00
#
_symmetry.space_group_name_H-M   'P 1'
#
loop_
_entity.id
_entity.type
_entity.pdbx_description
1 polymer ?
#
loop_
_entity_poly.entity_id
_entity_poly.type
_entity_poly.pdbx_seq_one_letter_code
_entity_poly.pdbx_strand_id
1 'polypeptide(L)'
;MSTYREIVGKKIKKVSSDPSSGTDGEMWYNSTLGQLRGTAISEAWASASPGIYSKNTAGGAGTTTAAVVYGGASSSGTVYHNETVEYDGSGFSVSGNLNTARQDMGSCGTQTAALAVGGEAPSGNVADTEEYNGTAWSEETNIPTSDRGWGSFGLQAAGVMVGGATAPTSKCQEYDGSSWTAGGSLNDGRRLSGMGCGTLTAGLVAGGDPNSNKTETYNGTAWATGNPLNTGRQQGKMSGPQTLGLVWGGETPSLTTATEKFDGTSWTASSATLGTAVKNNAGNKDTGSGTSALNVYGNTPSDTSGAEEYNSSTTEYTPASWAAGPAINTGRRGMQNTGIGSATAGLIVGGVTGPGPTVNKTEEYDGSSWTETGNYPTNLQNAQGSGIQTAAYVFGGSDGSSNLSAGNTYNGSSWTSGTALPTATWIGCGAGTAPTAILAGGATPGSPTPSISTTLEYASSSWTAGGSLSTARRYHGGFGTQTSMSVYGGKTTPGPLLNSTEEYNGTAWTGGGNFVAPTFLSNSPASPSGDVGMAINGRINSPAATTATALYDGTTWVTDVNTSTANDEIGAIGTSTTAIKAGGNPGGTTASEEYTAATSSANIQSFTTS
;
A
#
# COMPACT_ATOMS: atom_id res chain seq x y z
N MET A 1 -27.62 -1.57 -20.99
CA MET A 1 -27.44 -0.80 -22.24
C MET A 1 -28.28 0.46 -22.13
N SER A 2 -27.63 1.59 -21.86
CA SER A 2 -28.31 2.90 -21.93
C SER A 2 -28.79 3.11 -23.35
N THR A 3 -30.07 3.27 -23.52
CA THR A 3 -30.67 3.43 -24.84
C THR A 3 -30.23 4.77 -25.43
N TYR A 4 -29.97 4.82 -26.71
CA TYR A 4 -29.58 5.98 -27.55
C TYR A 4 -30.36 7.28 -27.27
N ARG A 5 -31.47 7.19 -26.57
CA ARG A 5 -32.33 8.35 -26.17
C ARG A 5 -31.74 9.23 -25.06
N GLU A 6 -30.82 8.73 -24.25
CA GLU A 6 -30.24 9.48 -23.12
C GLU A 6 -29.05 10.37 -23.53
N ILE A 7 -28.52 10.16 -24.73
CA ILE A 7 -27.38 10.95 -25.26
C ILE A 7 -27.87 12.15 -26.11
N VAL A 8 -29.15 12.19 -26.49
CA VAL A 8 -29.70 13.25 -27.32
C VAL A 8 -29.82 14.55 -26.51
N GLY A 9 -28.98 15.54 -26.85
CA GLY A 9 -29.02 16.90 -26.28
C GLY A 9 -27.80 17.33 -25.47
N LYS A 10 -26.85 16.45 -25.16
CA LYS A 10 -25.57 16.84 -24.54
C LYS A 10 -24.46 16.93 -25.61
N LYS A 11 -23.76 18.07 -25.64
CA LYS A 11 -22.61 18.23 -26.53
C LYS A 11 -21.47 17.36 -26.02
N ILE A 12 -21.04 16.39 -26.82
CA ILE A 12 -19.84 15.61 -26.56
C ILE A 12 -18.62 16.53 -26.73
N LYS A 13 -17.81 16.65 -25.69
CA LYS A 13 -16.59 17.46 -25.69
C LYS A 13 -15.56 16.83 -26.63
N LYS A 14 -15.01 17.60 -27.56
CA LYS A 14 -13.90 17.16 -28.40
C LYS A 14 -12.57 17.57 -27.74
N VAL A 15 -11.68 16.62 -27.53
CA VAL A 15 -10.34 16.83 -26.92
C VAL A 15 -9.27 16.19 -27.78
N SER A 16 -8.02 16.63 -27.64
CA SER A 16 -6.87 16.05 -28.34
C SER A 16 -6.19 14.92 -27.53
N SER A 17 -6.43 14.88 -26.23
CA SER A 17 -5.96 13.83 -25.31
C SER A 17 -7.06 13.52 -24.30
N ASP A 18 -7.03 12.31 -23.75
CA ASP A 18 -7.94 11.93 -22.69
C ASP A 18 -7.69 12.76 -21.42
N PRO A 19 -8.74 13.15 -20.67
CA PRO A 19 -8.60 13.79 -19.38
C PRO A 19 -7.85 12.86 -18.40
N SER A 20 -7.02 13.43 -17.52
CA SER A 20 -6.34 12.68 -16.44
C SER A 20 -7.29 12.28 -15.30
N SER A 21 -8.47 12.87 -15.23
CA SER A 21 -9.57 12.56 -14.30
C SER A 21 -10.90 12.85 -14.96
N GLY A 22 -11.95 12.16 -14.56
CA GLY A 22 -13.33 12.39 -15.05
C GLY A 22 -14.35 11.85 -14.06
N THR A 23 -15.60 12.28 -14.21
CA THR A 23 -16.73 11.72 -13.47
C THR A 23 -17.30 10.51 -14.20
N ASP A 24 -17.88 9.57 -13.46
CA ASP A 24 -18.50 8.39 -14.05
C ASP A 24 -19.55 8.77 -15.10
N GLY A 25 -19.48 8.10 -16.25
CA GLY A 25 -20.36 8.37 -17.39
C GLY A 25 -20.03 9.63 -18.17
N GLU A 26 -18.96 10.37 -17.84
CA GLU A 26 -18.49 11.48 -18.68
C GLU A 26 -17.97 10.93 -20.00
N MET A 27 -18.44 11.49 -21.12
CA MET A 27 -18.06 11.06 -22.47
C MET A 27 -17.43 12.19 -23.26
N TRP A 28 -16.43 11.86 -24.06
CA TRP A 28 -15.75 12.79 -24.99
C TRP A 28 -15.31 12.10 -26.26
N TYR A 29 -15.05 12.89 -27.29
CA TYR A 29 -14.42 12.42 -28.53
C TYR A 29 -12.94 12.78 -28.52
N ASN A 30 -12.06 11.77 -28.48
CA ASN A 30 -10.62 11.97 -28.61
C ASN A 30 -10.26 12.10 -30.09
N SER A 31 -9.91 13.32 -30.53
CA SER A 31 -9.66 13.62 -31.93
C SER A 31 -8.32 13.09 -32.44
N THR A 32 -7.37 12.81 -31.58
CA THR A 32 -6.08 12.20 -31.94
C THR A 32 -6.24 10.71 -32.22
N LEU A 33 -7.05 10.03 -31.41
CA LEU A 33 -7.33 8.60 -31.58
C LEU A 33 -8.49 8.33 -32.54
N GLY A 34 -9.31 9.34 -32.87
CA GLY A 34 -10.51 9.16 -33.67
C GLY A 34 -11.61 8.35 -32.99
N GLN A 35 -11.67 8.36 -31.65
CA GLN A 35 -12.53 7.47 -30.86
C GLN A 35 -13.46 8.25 -29.91
N LEU A 36 -14.67 7.74 -29.74
CA LEU A 36 -15.54 8.11 -28.65
C LEU A 36 -15.07 7.36 -27.39
N ARG A 37 -14.84 8.09 -26.31
CA ARG A 37 -14.33 7.58 -25.04
C ARG A 37 -15.16 8.09 -23.87
N GLY A 38 -15.09 7.40 -22.75
CA GLY A 38 -15.76 7.81 -21.53
C GLY A 38 -15.15 7.20 -20.30
N THR A 39 -15.42 7.77 -19.15
CA THR A 39 -15.09 7.16 -17.86
C THR A 39 -16.14 6.14 -17.47
N ALA A 40 -15.70 5.05 -16.90
CA ALA A 40 -16.54 4.03 -16.29
C ALA A 40 -16.10 3.80 -14.84
N ILE A 41 -17.06 3.43 -13.98
CA ILE A 41 -16.71 2.98 -12.62
C ILE A 41 -15.99 1.64 -12.73
N SER A 42 -14.84 1.55 -12.09
CA SER A 42 -14.19 0.28 -11.76
C SER A 42 -14.60 -0.09 -10.34
N GLU A 43 -15.16 -1.27 -10.17
CA GLU A 43 -15.58 -1.81 -8.87
C GLU A 43 -14.81 -3.08 -8.58
N ALA A 44 -14.21 -3.16 -7.40
CA ALA A 44 -13.49 -4.35 -6.97
C ALA A 44 -13.54 -4.53 -5.45
N TRP A 45 -13.56 -5.80 -5.01
CA TRP A 45 -13.10 -6.21 -3.70
C TRP A 45 -11.66 -6.68 -3.84
N ALA A 46 -10.77 -6.17 -3.01
CA ALA A 46 -9.36 -6.55 -2.96
C ALA A 46 -9.03 -7.11 -1.57
N SER A 47 -8.16 -8.10 -1.51
CA SER A 47 -7.66 -8.60 -0.23
C SER A 47 -6.93 -7.51 0.53
N ALA A 48 -7.26 -7.34 1.81
CA ALA A 48 -6.58 -6.45 2.75
C ALA A 48 -5.76 -7.27 3.76
N SER A 49 -4.96 -6.59 4.57
CA SER A 49 -4.25 -7.23 5.67
C SER A 49 -5.24 -7.99 6.57
N PRO A 50 -4.98 -9.27 6.90
CA PRO A 50 -5.91 -10.03 7.71
C PRO A 50 -6.03 -9.45 9.12
N GLY A 51 -7.20 -9.57 9.72
CA GLY A 51 -7.41 -9.21 11.11
C GLY A 51 -6.59 -10.08 12.07
N ILE A 52 -6.28 -9.53 13.23
CA ILE A 52 -5.42 -10.18 14.25
C ILE A 52 -6.04 -11.47 14.80
N TYR A 53 -7.38 -11.55 14.82
CA TYR A 53 -8.14 -12.66 15.40
C TYR A 53 -8.96 -13.37 14.32
N SER A 54 -9.38 -14.62 14.59
CA SER A 54 -10.41 -15.32 13.82
C SER A 54 -11.69 -15.35 14.64
N LYS A 55 -12.71 -14.60 14.21
CA LYS A 55 -13.97 -14.46 14.96
C LYS A 55 -15.13 -14.03 14.05
N ASN A 56 -16.34 -14.05 14.55
CA ASN A 56 -17.54 -13.62 13.85
C ASN A 56 -18.41 -12.72 14.72
N THR A 57 -19.50 -12.17 14.18
CA THR A 57 -20.50 -11.34 14.90
C THR A 57 -19.93 -10.14 15.65
N ALA A 58 -18.74 -9.66 15.24
CA ALA A 58 -18.11 -8.48 15.82
C ALA A 58 -18.82 -7.19 15.37
N GLY A 59 -18.74 -6.15 16.22
CA GLY A 59 -19.10 -4.78 15.88
C GLY A 59 -18.01 -4.09 15.07
N GLY A 60 -18.37 -3.00 14.40
CA GLY A 60 -17.38 -2.17 13.68
C GLY A 60 -17.92 -0.78 13.38
N ALA A 61 -17.00 0.18 13.25
CA ALA A 61 -17.28 1.59 12.96
C ALA A 61 -16.15 2.22 12.15
N GLY A 62 -16.36 3.42 11.60
CA GLY A 62 -15.35 4.19 10.87
C GLY A 62 -15.37 3.99 9.37
N THR A 63 -14.26 4.32 8.72
CA THR A 63 -14.05 4.30 7.26
C THR A 63 -13.13 3.15 6.84
N THR A 64 -12.86 2.98 5.56
CA THR A 64 -11.88 1.99 5.05
C THR A 64 -10.42 2.32 5.39
N THR A 65 -10.11 3.56 5.73
CA THR A 65 -8.75 3.99 6.11
C THR A 65 -8.61 4.30 7.59
N ALA A 66 -9.72 4.23 8.36
CA ALA A 66 -9.74 4.48 9.80
C ALA A 66 -10.96 3.75 10.40
N ALA A 67 -10.84 2.44 10.63
CA ALA A 67 -11.90 1.61 11.20
C ALA A 67 -11.50 1.06 12.58
N VAL A 68 -12.53 0.76 13.39
CA VAL A 68 -12.38 0.04 14.65
C VAL A 68 -13.33 -1.17 14.63
N VAL A 69 -12.84 -2.34 15.09
CA VAL A 69 -13.62 -3.59 15.15
C VAL A 69 -13.45 -4.21 16.53
N TYR A 70 -14.53 -4.60 17.15
CA TYR A 70 -14.56 -4.98 18.56
C TYR A 70 -15.56 -6.09 18.88
N GLY A 71 -15.30 -6.83 19.97
CA GLY A 71 -16.14 -7.92 20.43
C GLY A 71 -16.19 -9.08 19.44
N GLY A 72 -17.31 -9.78 19.43
CA GLY A 72 -17.58 -10.96 18.60
C GLY A 72 -17.51 -12.28 19.37
N ALA A 73 -17.59 -13.40 18.64
CA ALA A 73 -17.48 -14.74 19.23
C ALA A 73 -16.73 -15.69 18.30
N SER A 74 -16.24 -16.83 18.86
CA SER A 74 -15.74 -17.95 18.07
C SER A 74 -16.89 -18.82 17.57
N SER A 75 -16.73 -19.50 16.41
CA SER A 75 -17.75 -20.39 15.80
C SER A 75 -18.21 -21.54 16.70
N SER A 76 -17.40 -21.93 17.68
CA SER A 76 -17.80 -22.90 18.69
C SER A 76 -18.91 -22.36 19.61
N GLY A 77 -19.25 -21.06 19.55
CA GLY A 77 -20.23 -20.39 20.40
C GLY A 77 -19.87 -20.37 21.89
N THR A 78 -18.63 -20.75 22.21
CA THR A 78 -18.18 -20.95 23.61
C THR A 78 -17.26 -19.81 24.08
N VAL A 79 -16.67 -19.04 23.18
CA VAL A 79 -15.77 -17.93 23.52
C VAL A 79 -16.36 -16.63 23.00
N TYR A 80 -16.68 -15.73 23.92
CA TYR A 80 -17.04 -14.35 23.61
C TYR A 80 -15.79 -13.47 23.72
N HIS A 81 -15.66 -12.55 22.81
CA HIS A 81 -14.51 -11.68 22.68
C HIS A 81 -14.82 -10.27 23.18
N ASN A 82 -13.82 -9.60 23.75
CA ASN A 82 -13.86 -8.19 24.11
C ASN A 82 -12.74 -7.39 23.44
N GLU A 83 -11.86 -8.04 22.68
CA GLU A 83 -10.75 -7.36 22.04
C GLU A 83 -11.24 -6.35 21.01
N THR A 84 -10.56 -5.21 21.00
CA THR A 84 -10.70 -4.14 20.02
C THR A 84 -9.44 -4.06 19.16
N VAL A 85 -9.62 -3.90 17.87
CA VAL A 85 -8.55 -3.65 16.90
C VAL A 85 -8.89 -2.43 16.05
N GLU A 86 -7.89 -1.67 15.71
CA GLU A 86 -7.98 -0.52 14.80
C GLU A 86 -7.31 -0.83 13.47
N TYR A 87 -7.92 -0.38 12.39
CA TYR A 87 -7.42 -0.50 11.02
C TYR A 87 -7.08 0.89 10.48
N ASP A 88 -5.86 1.06 9.96
CA ASP A 88 -5.34 2.34 9.45
C ASP A 88 -5.34 2.46 7.92
N GLY A 89 -5.99 1.51 7.21
CA GLY A 89 -5.96 1.40 5.75
C GLY A 89 -4.84 0.48 5.23
N SER A 90 -3.95 0.00 6.10
CA SER A 90 -2.86 -0.90 5.73
C SER A 90 -2.76 -2.12 6.63
N GLY A 91 -3.09 -2.00 7.90
CA GLY A 91 -2.98 -3.09 8.87
C GLY A 91 -3.82 -2.88 10.14
N PHE A 92 -3.86 -3.93 10.96
CA PHE A 92 -4.59 -3.93 12.21
C PHE A 92 -3.64 -3.81 13.41
N SER A 93 -4.00 -2.98 14.38
CA SER A 93 -3.34 -2.84 15.68
C SER A 93 -4.31 -3.08 16.82
N VAL A 94 -3.83 -3.61 17.95
CA VAL A 94 -4.64 -3.84 19.16
C VAL A 94 -4.86 -2.52 19.89
N SER A 95 -6.08 -2.32 20.42
CA SER A 95 -6.46 -1.17 21.22
C SER A 95 -7.18 -1.58 22.50
N GLY A 96 -7.74 -0.62 23.26
CA GLY A 96 -8.42 -0.89 24.53
C GLY A 96 -9.66 -1.75 24.36
N ASN A 97 -9.79 -2.79 25.16
CA ASN A 97 -10.87 -3.78 25.08
C ASN A 97 -12.22 -3.25 25.61
N LEU A 98 -13.33 -3.79 25.08
CA LEU A 98 -14.65 -3.66 25.70
C LEU A 98 -14.63 -4.12 27.17
N ASN A 99 -15.43 -3.48 28.02
CA ASN A 99 -15.58 -3.90 29.42
C ASN A 99 -16.30 -5.26 29.52
N THR A 100 -17.32 -5.50 28.66
CA THR A 100 -18.07 -6.76 28.61
C THR A 100 -17.82 -7.50 27.30
N ALA A 101 -17.30 -8.74 27.37
CA ALA A 101 -17.15 -9.61 26.20
C ALA A 101 -18.54 -10.02 25.66
N ARG A 102 -18.82 -9.72 24.38
CA ARG A 102 -20.13 -9.96 23.77
C ARG A 102 -20.10 -9.98 22.25
N GLN A 103 -21.14 -10.55 21.65
CA GLN A 103 -21.34 -10.71 20.22
C GLN A 103 -22.66 -10.09 19.75
N ASP A 104 -22.84 -9.96 18.42
CA ASP A 104 -24.08 -9.58 17.72
C ASP A 104 -24.71 -8.27 18.27
N MET A 105 -23.84 -7.36 18.67
CA MET A 105 -24.15 -6.03 19.16
C MET A 105 -24.50 -5.05 18.06
N GLY A 106 -25.23 -3.99 18.38
CA GLY A 106 -25.34 -2.80 17.56
C GLY A 106 -24.02 -2.01 17.56
N SER A 107 -23.66 -1.41 16.43
CA SER A 107 -22.38 -0.71 16.27
C SER A 107 -22.51 0.48 15.31
N CYS A 108 -21.94 1.64 15.67
CA CYS A 108 -21.87 2.81 14.80
C CYS A 108 -20.76 3.77 15.27
N GLY A 109 -20.54 4.88 14.56
CA GLY A 109 -19.55 5.88 14.90
C GLY A 109 -18.34 5.91 13.98
N THR A 110 -17.24 6.46 14.49
CA THR A 110 -15.94 6.56 13.84
C THR A 110 -14.90 5.68 14.52
N GLN A 111 -13.67 5.59 13.97
CA GLN A 111 -12.56 4.87 14.62
C GLN A 111 -12.29 5.38 16.05
N THR A 112 -12.29 6.69 16.24
CA THR A 112 -11.96 7.33 17.52
C THR A 112 -13.17 7.68 18.39
N ALA A 113 -14.40 7.40 17.91
CA ALA A 113 -15.65 7.67 18.62
C ALA A 113 -16.70 6.63 18.19
N ALA A 114 -16.55 5.40 18.68
CA ALA A 114 -17.45 4.29 18.35
C ALA A 114 -18.41 3.97 19.50
N LEU A 115 -19.55 3.38 19.16
CA LEU A 115 -20.61 2.99 20.07
C LEU A 115 -20.86 1.48 19.94
N ALA A 116 -20.86 0.76 21.06
CA ALA A 116 -21.21 -0.65 21.18
C ALA A 116 -22.46 -0.82 22.06
N VAL A 117 -23.54 -1.42 21.54
CA VAL A 117 -24.84 -1.43 22.20
C VAL A 117 -25.47 -2.82 22.25
N GLY A 118 -25.88 -3.25 23.43
CA GLY A 118 -26.51 -4.53 23.64
C GLY A 118 -25.65 -5.70 23.22
N GLY A 119 -26.24 -6.70 22.60
CA GLY A 119 -25.57 -7.91 22.16
C GLY A 119 -25.85 -9.09 23.10
N GLU A 120 -25.12 -10.18 22.90
CA GLU A 120 -25.18 -11.38 23.71
C GLU A 120 -23.84 -11.62 24.40
N ALA A 121 -23.87 -11.72 25.73
CA ALA A 121 -22.76 -12.10 26.58
C ALA A 121 -22.97 -13.55 27.07
N PRO A 122 -22.00 -14.18 27.78
CA PRO A 122 -22.20 -15.53 28.36
C PRO A 122 -23.42 -15.67 29.27
N SER A 123 -23.90 -14.56 29.84
CA SER A 123 -25.09 -14.51 30.68
C SER A 123 -26.43 -14.37 29.92
N GLY A 124 -26.38 -14.21 28.61
CA GLY A 124 -27.53 -13.93 27.74
C GLY A 124 -27.48 -12.52 27.12
N ASN A 125 -28.64 -12.06 26.60
CA ASN A 125 -28.73 -10.71 26.02
C ASN A 125 -28.48 -9.63 27.08
N VAL A 126 -27.67 -8.66 26.77
CA VAL A 126 -27.31 -7.52 27.62
C VAL A 126 -27.86 -6.19 27.07
N ALA A 127 -27.93 -5.18 27.94
CA ALA A 127 -28.36 -3.84 27.59
C ALA A 127 -27.17 -2.83 27.56
N ASP A 128 -25.98 -3.32 27.81
CA ASP A 128 -24.80 -2.49 28.01
C ASP A 128 -24.55 -1.58 26.80
N THR A 129 -24.31 -0.32 27.09
CA THR A 129 -23.86 0.68 26.11
C THR A 129 -22.45 1.12 26.48
N GLU A 130 -21.53 0.98 25.58
CA GLU A 130 -20.14 1.43 25.79
C GLU A 130 -19.73 2.40 24.68
N GLU A 131 -19.01 3.46 25.06
CA GLU A 131 -18.42 4.45 24.18
C GLU A 131 -16.90 4.31 24.10
N TYR A 132 -16.37 4.39 22.89
CA TYR A 132 -14.93 4.38 22.60
C TYR A 132 -14.41 5.80 22.34
N ASN A 133 -13.27 6.15 22.96
CA ASN A 133 -12.66 7.47 22.82
C ASN A 133 -11.37 7.46 21.97
N GLY A 134 -11.12 6.40 21.20
CA GLY A 134 -9.88 6.21 20.45
C GLY A 134 -8.80 5.42 21.19
N THR A 135 -8.99 5.11 22.49
CA THR A 135 -8.02 4.34 23.28
C THR A 135 -8.66 3.39 24.29
N ALA A 136 -9.84 3.71 24.79
CA ALA A 136 -10.52 2.94 25.83
C ALA A 136 -12.03 3.05 25.70
N TRP A 137 -12.73 2.05 26.23
CA TRP A 137 -14.18 1.99 26.33
C TRP A 137 -14.66 2.42 27.72
N SER A 138 -15.74 3.18 27.77
CA SER A 138 -16.45 3.58 28.99
C SER A 138 -17.90 3.13 28.94
N GLU A 139 -18.42 2.70 30.09
CA GLU A 139 -19.85 2.38 30.27
C GLU A 139 -20.67 3.67 30.27
N GLU A 140 -21.78 3.63 29.53
CA GLU A 140 -22.75 4.71 29.44
C GLU A 140 -24.16 4.27 29.81
N THR A 141 -25.15 5.14 29.63
CA THR A 141 -26.55 4.80 29.90
C THR A 141 -27.02 3.61 29.05
N ASN A 142 -27.43 2.54 29.68
CA ASN A 142 -27.86 1.31 29.01
C ASN A 142 -29.08 1.52 28.11
N ILE A 143 -29.11 0.82 26.96
CA ILE A 143 -30.31 0.77 26.11
C ILE A 143 -31.50 0.18 26.89
N PRO A 144 -32.74 0.73 26.76
CA PRO A 144 -33.88 0.31 27.57
C PRO A 144 -34.24 -1.18 27.47
N THR A 145 -33.85 -1.86 26.41
CA THR A 145 -34.18 -3.28 26.20
C THR A 145 -32.91 -4.07 25.89
N SER A 146 -32.60 -5.08 26.74
CA SER A 146 -31.51 -6.01 26.44
C SER A 146 -31.89 -6.89 25.25
N ASP A 147 -31.08 -6.76 24.16
CA ASP A 147 -31.30 -7.50 22.92
C ASP A 147 -30.03 -7.58 22.07
N ARG A 148 -30.07 -8.42 21.05
CA ARG A 148 -29.01 -8.63 20.06
C ARG A 148 -29.55 -8.58 18.64
N GLY A 149 -28.67 -8.61 17.65
CA GLY A 149 -29.07 -8.64 16.24
C GLY A 149 -29.67 -7.34 15.76
N TRP A 150 -29.24 -6.23 16.32
CA TRP A 150 -29.67 -4.90 15.93
C TRP A 150 -29.22 -4.54 14.49
N GLY A 151 -30.08 -3.88 13.72
CA GLY A 151 -29.66 -2.95 12.69
C GLY A 151 -29.15 -1.69 13.35
N SER A 152 -28.07 -1.12 12.85
CA SER A 152 -27.46 0.03 13.51
C SER A 152 -26.78 0.97 12.53
N PHE A 153 -26.84 2.26 12.81
CA PHE A 153 -26.21 3.32 12.00
C PHE A 153 -26.11 4.64 12.79
N GLY A 154 -25.41 5.62 12.24
CA GLY A 154 -25.21 6.93 12.84
C GLY A 154 -23.82 7.14 13.41
N LEU A 155 -23.69 8.12 14.30
CA LEU A 155 -22.47 8.48 15.02
C LEU A 155 -22.59 8.11 16.51
N GLN A 156 -21.49 8.17 17.27
CA GLN A 156 -21.48 7.88 18.70
C GLN A 156 -22.53 8.71 19.45
N ALA A 157 -22.59 10.02 19.24
CA ALA A 157 -23.54 10.93 19.87
C ALA A 157 -24.88 11.10 19.11
N ALA A 158 -25.15 10.26 18.10
CA ALA A 158 -26.36 10.30 17.28
C ALA A 158 -26.58 8.91 16.65
N GLY A 159 -26.70 7.89 17.48
CA GLY A 159 -26.80 6.49 17.09
C GLY A 159 -28.24 5.98 17.01
N VAL A 160 -28.52 5.04 16.12
CA VAL A 160 -29.80 4.37 15.98
C VAL A 160 -29.63 2.87 16.07
N MET A 161 -30.42 2.22 16.94
CA MET A 161 -30.55 0.79 17.06
C MET A 161 -31.97 0.38 16.70
N VAL A 162 -32.13 -0.54 15.75
CA VAL A 162 -33.43 -0.90 15.21
C VAL A 162 -33.58 -2.38 14.96
N GLY A 163 -34.79 -2.91 15.11
CA GLY A 163 -35.10 -4.32 14.98
C GLY A 163 -34.72 -5.14 16.22
N GLY A 164 -33.90 -6.18 16.05
CA GLY A 164 -33.41 -7.05 17.09
C GLY A 164 -34.07 -8.43 17.09
N ALA A 165 -33.57 -9.34 17.93
CA ALA A 165 -33.99 -10.74 18.00
C ALA A 165 -35.21 -10.97 18.89
N THR A 166 -35.45 -10.07 19.86
CA THR A 166 -36.53 -10.21 20.86
C THR A 166 -37.71 -9.32 20.47
N ALA A 167 -38.91 -9.85 20.57
CA ALA A 167 -40.13 -9.08 20.26
C ALA A 167 -40.32 -7.88 21.23
N PRO A 168 -40.79 -6.71 20.70
CA PRO A 168 -41.20 -6.46 19.33
C PRO A 168 -39.96 -6.20 18.44
N THR A 169 -39.84 -6.90 17.32
CA THR A 169 -38.73 -6.80 16.38
C THR A 169 -38.79 -5.53 15.47
N SER A 170 -39.80 -4.69 15.66
CA SER A 170 -39.97 -3.39 14.98
C SER A 170 -39.42 -2.20 15.79
N LYS A 171 -38.93 -2.43 17.02
CA LYS A 171 -38.46 -1.33 17.90
C LYS A 171 -37.31 -0.54 17.29
N CYS A 172 -37.30 0.75 17.60
CA CYS A 172 -36.24 1.67 17.26
C CYS A 172 -35.86 2.48 18.49
N GLN A 173 -34.58 2.64 18.74
CA GLN A 173 -34.03 3.41 19.85
C GLN A 173 -32.98 4.38 19.31
N GLU A 174 -33.02 5.62 19.75
CA GLU A 174 -32.13 6.70 19.36
C GLU A 174 -31.28 7.13 20.54
N TYR A 175 -29.99 7.29 20.34
CA TYR A 175 -28.99 7.73 21.32
C TYR A 175 -28.54 9.14 21.01
N ASP A 176 -28.50 10.02 22.00
CA ASP A 176 -28.12 11.42 21.88
C ASP A 176 -26.70 11.71 22.44
N GLY A 177 -25.91 10.69 22.77
CA GLY A 177 -24.60 10.77 23.43
C GLY A 177 -24.69 10.69 24.96
N SER A 178 -25.90 10.58 25.53
CA SER A 178 -26.09 10.49 26.99
C SER A 178 -27.31 9.63 27.38
N SER A 179 -28.32 9.61 26.57
CA SER A 179 -29.59 8.94 26.86
C SER A 179 -30.25 8.32 25.63
N TRP A 180 -31.14 7.36 25.89
CA TRP A 180 -31.91 6.67 24.85
C TRP A 180 -33.33 7.16 24.81
N THR A 181 -33.84 7.40 23.62
CA THR A 181 -35.25 7.72 23.35
C THR A 181 -35.83 6.76 22.31
N ALA A 182 -37.14 6.50 22.40
CA ALA A 182 -37.81 5.66 21.41
C ALA A 182 -38.01 6.44 20.10
N GLY A 183 -37.51 5.89 18.99
CA GLY A 183 -37.79 6.36 17.65
C GLY A 183 -39.02 5.72 17.02
N GLY A 184 -39.33 6.10 15.75
CA GLY A 184 -40.40 5.49 14.97
C GLY A 184 -40.16 3.98 14.75
N SER A 185 -41.19 3.13 14.89
CA SER A 185 -41.07 1.69 14.66
C SER A 185 -40.94 1.35 13.17
N LEU A 186 -40.16 0.28 12.85
CA LEU A 186 -40.14 -0.31 11.50
C LEU A 186 -41.55 -0.69 11.06
N ASN A 187 -41.85 -0.53 9.79
CA ASN A 187 -43.10 -1.05 9.21
C ASN A 187 -43.12 -2.57 9.18
N ASP A 188 -41.94 -3.19 9.06
CA ASP A 188 -41.78 -4.65 9.05
C ASP A 188 -40.67 -5.07 10.03
N GLY A 189 -41.12 -5.52 11.20
CA GLY A 189 -40.22 -5.88 12.28
C GLY A 189 -39.42 -7.14 11.96
N ARG A 190 -38.07 -7.06 12.09
CA ARG A 190 -37.14 -8.17 11.82
C ARG A 190 -35.79 -7.99 12.51
N ARG A 191 -35.06 -9.11 12.68
CA ARG A 191 -33.68 -9.09 13.14
C ARG A 191 -32.78 -8.67 11.97
N LEU A 192 -31.93 -7.68 12.17
CA LEU A 192 -31.11 -7.07 11.11
C LEU A 192 -29.62 -7.43 11.22
N SER A 193 -29.10 -7.80 12.39
CA SER A 193 -27.71 -8.25 12.62
C SER A 193 -26.65 -7.37 11.94
N GLY A 194 -26.72 -6.06 12.17
CA GLY A 194 -25.80 -5.08 11.63
C GLY A 194 -26.13 -4.57 10.23
N MET A 195 -27.23 -4.98 9.62
CA MET A 195 -27.67 -4.53 8.30
C MET A 195 -28.40 -3.17 8.38
N GLY A 196 -27.64 -2.09 8.48
CA GLY A 196 -28.09 -0.72 8.49
C GLY A 196 -26.93 0.24 8.24
N CYS A 197 -27.21 1.38 7.59
CA CYS A 197 -26.25 2.44 7.30
C CYS A 197 -26.93 3.81 7.24
N GLY A 198 -26.15 4.90 7.18
CA GLY A 198 -26.64 6.28 7.14
C GLY A 198 -26.49 7.00 8.48
N THR A 199 -27.24 8.08 8.65
CA THR A 199 -27.24 8.97 9.83
C THR A 199 -28.56 8.90 10.59
N LEU A 200 -28.61 9.47 11.80
CA LEU A 200 -29.85 9.57 12.61
C LEU A 200 -31.05 10.09 11.82
N THR A 201 -30.86 11.08 10.96
CA THR A 201 -31.95 11.71 10.19
C THR A 201 -32.06 11.20 8.74
N ALA A 202 -31.19 10.27 8.33
CA ALA A 202 -31.16 9.68 6.99
C ALA A 202 -30.61 8.25 7.07
N GLY A 203 -31.38 7.33 7.63
CA GLY A 203 -31.00 5.93 7.83
C GLY A 203 -31.58 5.00 6.77
N LEU A 204 -30.88 3.89 6.51
CA LEU A 204 -31.27 2.85 5.57
C LEU A 204 -31.06 1.47 6.24
N VAL A 205 -32.07 0.61 6.17
CA VAL A 205 -31.94 -0.81 6.51
C VAL A 205 -32.45 -1.67 5.37
N ALA A 206 -31.80 -2.78 5.12
CA ALA A 206 -32.22 -3.72 4.08
C ALA A 206 -31.89 -5.16 4.50
N GLY A 207 -32.70 -6.12 4.03
CA GLY A 207 -32.51 -7.52 4.38
C GLY A 207 -33.02 -7.85 5.79
N GLY A 208 -32.45 -8.88 6.39
CA GLY A 208 -32.77 -9.36 7.73
C GLY A 208 -33.30 -10.80 7.77
N ASP A 209 -33.47 -11.33 8.97
CA ASP A 209 -33.94 -12.72 9.22
C ASP A 209 -35.47 -12.81 9.10
N PRO A 210 -36.02 -13.82 8.41
CA PRO A 210 -35.35 -14.85 7.60
C PRO A 210 -35.18 -14.42 6.13
N ASN A 211 -33.93 -14.21 5.66
CA ASN A 211 -33.59 -13.91 4.27
C ASN A 211 -34.49 -12.86 3.58
N SER A 212 -34.79 -11.80 4.30
CA SER A 212 -35.66 -10.73 3.81
C SER A 212 -34.99 -9.95 2.67
N ASN A 213 -35.77 -9.49 1.70
CA ASN A 213 -35.32 -8.52 0.70
C ASN A 213 -35.85 -7.10 0.97
N LYS A 214 -36.59 -6.89 2.06
CA LYS A 214 -37.22 -5.62 2.37
C LYS A 214 -36.21 -4.53 2.69
N THR A 215 -36.52 -3.33 2.23
CA THR A 215 -35.75 -2.10 2.45
C THR A 215 -36.65 -1.07 3.11
N GLU A 216 -36.15 -0.39 4.13
CA GLU A 216 -36.80 0.76 4.73
C GLU A 216 -35.82 1.90 4.95
N THR A 217 -36.29 3.13 4.76
CA THR A 217 -35.54 4.37 4.99
C THR A 217 -36.08 5.13 6.17
N TYR A 218 -35.21 5.74 6.96
CA TYR A 218 -35.55 6.54 8.15
C TYR A 218 -35.25 8.01 7.93
N ASN A 219 -36.15 8.89 8.33
CA ASN A 219 -36.00 10.34 8.20
C ASN A 219 -35.76 11.08 9.53
N GLY A 220 -35.42 10.36 10.60
CA GLY A 220 -35.28 10.89 11.96
C GLY A 220 -36.56 10.87 12.77
N THR A 221 -37.70 10.41 12.21
CA THR A 221 -38.97 10.33 12.91
C THR A 221 -39.76 9.09 12.54
N ALA A 222 -39.78 8.72 11.26
CA ALA A 222 -40.61 7.65 10.73
C ALA A 222 -39.85 6.82 9.68
N TRP A 223 -40.26 5.57 9.52
CA TRP A 223 -39.78 4.66 8.50
C TRP A 223 -40.71 4.65 7.28
N ALA A 224 -40.09 4.61 6.11
CA ALA A 224 -40.80 4.47 4.83
C ALA A 224 -40.27 3.22 4.10
N THR A 225 -41.18 2.43 3.51
CA THR A 225 -40.82 1.25 2.71
C THR A 225 -40.18 1.70 1.39
N GLY A 226 -39.01 1.15 1.09
CA GLY A 226 -38.27 1.38 -0.17
C GLY A 226 -38.34 0.18 -1.12
N ASN A 227 -37.71 0.30 -2.28
CA ASN A 227 -37.57 -0.80 -3.24
C ASN A 227 -36.69 -1.91 -2.64
N PRO A 228 -37.09 -3.19 -2.83
CA PRO A 228 -36.41 -4.30 -2.19
C PRO A 228 -35.03 -4.59 -2.80
N LEU A 229 -34.16 -5.28 -2.03
CA LEU A 229 -32.96 -5.93 -2.57
C LEU A 229 -33.33 -6.88 -3.71
N ASN A 230 -32.43 -7.01 -4.68
CA ASN A 230 -32.60 -8.01 -5.75
C ASN A 230 -32.59 -9.43 -5.19
N THR A 231 -31.78 -9.66 -4.14
CA THR A 231 -31.71 -10.97 -3.46
C THR A 231 -31.84 -10.79 -1.95
N GLY A 232 -32.89 -11.43 -1.38
CA GLY A 232 -33.09 -11.42 0.07
C GLY A 232 -31.92 -12.07 0.81
N ARG A 233 -31.46 -11.43 1.87
CA ARG A 233 -30.31 -11.89 2.67
C ARG A 233 -30.43 -11.55 4.15
N GLN A 234 -29.71 -12.29 4.97
CA GLN A 234 -29.53 -12.03 6.39
C GLN A 234 -28.05 -12.07 6.77
N GLN A 235 -27.69 -11.50 7.93
CA GLN A 235 -26.33 -11.60 8.50
C GLN A 235 -25.21 -11.08 7.59
N GLY A 236 -25.53 -10.19 6.65
CA GLY A 236 -24.56 -9.40 5.89
C GLY A 236 -24.17 -8.12 6.60
N LYS A 237 -23.46 -7.24 5.91
CA LYS A 237 -23.12 -5.88 6.40
C LYS A 237 -23.55 -4.80 5.41
N MET A 238 -23.72 -3.60 5.96
CA MET A 238 -24.05 -2.40 5.19
C MET A 238 -23.17 -1.24 5.61
N SER A 239 -22.85 -0.37 4.66
CA SER A 239 -22.14 0.90 4.84
C SER A 239 -22.64 1.92 3.83
N GLY A 240 -22.32 3.20 4.04
CA GLY A 240 -22.68 4.32 3.16
C GLY A 240 -23.78 5.21 3.70
N PRO A 241 -24.03 6.36 3.03
CA PRO A 241 -25.19 7.20 3.33
C PRO A 241 -26.48 6.56 2.81
N GLN A 242 -27.63 7.05 3.29
CA GLN A 242 -28.96 6.56 2.87
C GLN A 242 -29.14 6.53 1.35
N THR A 243 -28.55 7.47 0.62
CA THR A 243 -28.70 7.60 -0.83
C THR A 243 -27.67 6.82 -1.65
N LEU A 244 -26.65 6.23 -1.00
CA LEU A 244 -25.60 5.45 -1.65
C LEU A 244 -25.18 4.28 -0.74
N GLY A 245 -26.14 3.43 -0.37
CA GLY A 245 -25.87 2.29 0.51
C GLY A 245 -25.23 1.13 -0.22
N LEU A 246 -24.30 0.46 0.46
CA LEU A 246 -23.73 -0.82 0.06
C LEU A 246 -24.22 -1.92 0.99
N VAL A 247 -24.53 -3.11 0.44
CA VAL A 247 -24.73 -4.34 1.20
C VAL A 247 -23.90 -5.47 0.62
N TRP A 248 -23.23 -6.24 1.46
CA TRP A 248 -22.37 -7.33 0.99
C TRP A 248 -22.41 -8.55 1.93
N GLY A 249 -22.08 -9.72 1.37
CA GLY A 249 -22.03 -10.98 2.08
C GLY A 249 -23.39 -11.41 2.62
N GLY A 250 -23.36 -12.21 3.67
CA GLY A 250 -24.55 -12.77 4.32
C GLY A 250 -24.94 -14.14 3.79
N GLU A 251 -26.20 -14.52 4.04
CA GLU A 251 -26.79 -15.82 3.68
C GLU A 251 -28.10 -15.64 2.90
N THR A 252 -28.34 -16.47 1.82
CA THR A 252 -29.40 -16.28 0.81
C THR A 252 -29.98 -17.55 0.16
N PRO A 253 -30.30 -18.65 0.67
CA PRO A 253 -30.11 -19.37 1.93
C PRO A 253 -28.70 -19.96 2.14
N SER A 254 -27.80 -19.82 1.21
CA SER A 254 -26.38 -20.20 1.35
C SER A 254 -25.51 -18.95 1.44
N LEU A 255 -24.27 -19.11 1.92
CA LEU A 255 -23.31 -18.00 2.00
C LEU A 255 -23.14 -17.36 0.62
N THR A 256 -23.02 -16.03 0.58
CA THR A 256 -22.89 -15.30 -0.68
C THR A 256 -21.68 -14.35 -0.66
N THR A 257 -21.09 -14.16 -1.85
CA THR A 257 -20.08 -13.13 -2.14
C THR A 257 -20.70 -11.85 -2.69
N ALA A 258 -22.00 -11.85 -2.98
CA ALA A 258 -22.67 -10.78 -3.71
C ALA A 258 -22.68 -9.45 -2.97
N THR A 259 -22.48 -8.39 -3.73
CA THR A 259 -22.61 -6.99 -3.31
C THR A 259 -23.76 -6.35 -4.10
N GLU A 260 -24.59 -5.56 -3.42
CA GLU A 260 -25.61 -4.72 -4.06
C GLU A 260 -25.45 -3.26 -3.63
N LYS A 261 -25.74 -2.34 -4.53
CA LYS A 261 -25.65 -0.89 -4.36
C LYS A 261 -27.01 -0.24 -4.42
N PHE A 262 -27.27 0.68 -3.52
CA PHE A 262 -28.47 1.51 -3.49
C PHE A 262 -28.17 2.91 -4.04
N ASP A 263 -28.98 3.40 -4.98
CA ASP A 263 -28.83 4.72 -5.61
C ASP A 263 -29.75 5.80 -5.01
N GLY A 264 -30.31 5.53 -3.83
CA GLY A 264 -31.34 6.37 -3.19
C GLY A 264 -32.76 5.97 -3.57
N THR A 265 -32.94 5.09 -4.55
CA THR A 265 -34.25 4.67 -5.05
C THR A 265 -34.33 3.14 -5.18
N SER A 266 -33.34 2.53 -5.80
CA SER A 266 -33.33 1.10 -6.16
C SER A 266 -31.98 0.44 -5.88
N TRP A 267 -32.02 -0.90 -5.76
CA TRP A 267 -30.83 -1.71 -5.60
C TRP A 267 -30.37 -2.27 -6.96
N THR A 268 -29.07 -2.22 -7.20
CA THR A 268 -28.43 -2.84 -8.36
C THR A 268 -27.30 -3.77 -7.89
N ALA A 269 -27.18 -4.94 -8.53
CA ALA A 269 -26.07 -5.85 -8.27
C ALA A 269 -24.75 -5.20 -8.72
N SER A 270 -23.74 -5.22 -7.87
CA SER A 270 -22.38 -4.85 -8.24
C SER A 270 -21.73 -5.97 -9.05
N SER A 271 -20.86 -5.61 -9.98
CA SER A 271 -19.99 -6.57 -10.66
C SER A 271 -18.87 -7.09 -9.74
N ALA A 272 -18.50 -6.32 -8.71
CA ALA A 272 -17.54 -6.72 -7.70
C ALA A 272 -18.18 -7.60 -6.64
N THR A 273 -17.60 -8.76 -6.42
CA THR A 273 -18.00 -9.70 -5.38
C THR A 273 -16.84 -9.95 -4.42
N LEU A 274 -17.15 -10.27 -3.16
CA LEU A 274 -16.13 -10.73 -2.22
C LEU A 274 -15.38 -11.93 -2.81
N GLY A 275 -14.09 -12.05 -2.51
CA GLY A 275 -13.30 -13.23 -2.85
C GLY A 275 -13.74 -14.47 -2.07
N THR A 276 -14.30 -14.28 -0.86
CA THR A 276 -14.79 -15.37 -0.01
C THR A 276 -16.22 -15.09 0.46
N ALA A 277 -17.11 -16.08 0.27
CA ALA A 277 -18.49 -16.00 0.78
C ALA A 277 -18.49 -16.02 2.31
N VAL A 278 -19.14 -15.04 2.95
CA VAL A 278 -19.06 -14.84 4.40
C VAL A 278 -20.37 -14.30 4.96
N LYS A 279 -20.72 -14.73 6.17
CA LYS A 279 -21.78 -14.15 6.98
C LYS A 279 -21.29 -13.78 8.39
N ASN A 280 -22.09 -13.06 9.16
CA ASN A 280 -21.72 -12.61 10.51
C ASN A 280 -20.38 -11.86 10.54
N ASN A 281 -20.04 -11.23 9.43
CA ASN A 281 -18.83 -10.45 9.26
C ASN A 281 -18.89 -9.15 10.06
N ALA A 282 -17.75 -8.53 10.30
CA ALA A 282 -17.63 -7.15 10.74
C ALA A 282 -17.28 -6.26 9.53
N GLY A 283 -17.38 -4.97 9.71
CA GLY A 283 -17.01 -4.01 8.67
C GLY A 283 -17.16 -2.59 9.17
N ASN A 284 -16.71 -1.66 8.38
CA ASN A 284 -16.87 -0.24 8.64
C ASN A 284 -18.36 0.19 8.56
N LYS A 285 -18.64 1.32 9.16
CA LYS A 285 -19.96 1.98 9.16
C LYS A 285 -19.79 3.43 8.67
N ASP A 286 -19.21 3.59 7.48
CA ASP A 286 -19.01 4.91 6.90
C ASP A 286 -20.36 5.54 6.54
N THR A 287 -20.64 6.70 7.11
CA THR A 287 -21.87 7.46 6.86
C THR A 287 -21.73 8.42 5.68
N GLY A 288 -20.52 8.62 5.18
CA GLY A 288 -20.20 9.60 4.14
C GLY A 288 -19.93 9.02 2.76
N SER A 289 -19.56 7.73 2.65
CA SER A 289 -19.16 7.12 1.39
C SER A 289 -19.93 5.85 1.09
N GLY A 290 -20.53 5.77 -0.10
CA GLY A 290 -21.09 4.55 -0.69
C GLY A 290 -20.16 3.93 -1.74
N THR A 291 -18.92 4.40 -1.85
CA THR A 291 -17.94 3.97 -2.85
C THR A 291 -16.78 3.16 -2.25
N SER A 292 -16.77 2.98 -0.93
CA SER A 292 -15.77 2.19 -0.22
C SER A 292 -16.38 1.42 0.95
N ALA A 293 -15.89 0.21 1.20
CA ALA A 293 -16.28 -0.61 2.35
C ALA A 293 -15.15 -1.54 2.77
N LEU A 294 -15.10 -1.85 4.07
CA LEU A 294 -14.20 -2.84 4.66
C LEU A 294 -15.03 -4.02 5.15
N ASN A 295 -14.69 -5.20 4.71
CA ASN A 295 -15.15 -6.48 5.24
C ASN A 295 -14.04 -7.13 6.04
N VAL A 296 -14.31 -7.57 7.26
CA VAL A 296 -13.31 -8.27 8.09
C VAL A 296 -13.99 -9.31 8.96
N TYR A 297 -13.28 -10.41 9.24
CA TYR A 297 -13.79 -11.51 10.03
C TYR A 297 -15.04 -12.18 9.42
N GLY A 298 -15.73 -12.97 10.20
CA GLY A 298 -16.97 -13.64 9.84
C GLY A 298 -16.85 -15.16 9.77
N ASN A 299 -17.88 -15.80 9.24
CA ASN A 299 -18.02 -17.26 9.19
C ASN A 299 -18.11 -17.76 7.72
N THR A 300 -17.25 -18.77 7.34
CA THR A 300 -17.02 -19.25 5.97
C THR A 300 -16.88 -20.77 5.73
N PRO A 301 -17.46 -21.72 6.33
CA PRO A 301 -18.30 -21.99 7.48
C PRO A 301 -17.60 -21.98 8.85
N SER A 302 -16.30 -21.79 8.92
CA SER A 302 -15.55 -21.56 10.16
C SER A 302 -15.16 -20.08 10.26
N ASP A 303 -14.73 -19.65 11.45
CA ASP A 303 -14.27 -18.28 11.65
C ASP A 303 -13.06 -17.97 10.78
N THR A 304 -13.01 -16.75 10.26
CA THR A 304 -11.90 -16.26 9.46
C THR A 304 -11.30 -14.98 10.04
N SER A 305 -10.00 -14.78 9.80
CA SER A 305 -9.32 -13.49 9.98
C SER A 305 -9.27 -12.69 8.68
N GLY A 306 -9.83 -13.21 7.59
CA GLY A 306 -9.80 -12.56 6.28
C GLY A 306 -10.36 -11.15 6.32
N ALA A 307 -9.75 -10.27 5.53
CA ALA A 307 -10.24 -8.92 5.30
C ALA A 307 -10.18 -8.58 3.80
N GLU A 308 -11.15 -7.81 3.35
CA GLU A 308 -11.29 -7.34 1.97
C GLU A 308 -11.81 -5.91 1.97
N GLU A 309 -11.31 -5.10 1.04
CA GLU A 309 -11.73 -3.73 0.81
C GLU A 309 -12.48 -3.60 -0.52
N TYR A 310 -13.65 -2.97 -0.47
CA TYR A 310 -14.38 -2.54 -1.67
C TYR A 310 -13.98 -1.13 -2.06
N ASN A 311 -13.72 -0.95 -3.32
CA ASN A 311 -13.52 0.36 -3.92
C ASN A 311 -14.32 0.47 -5.23
N SER A 312 -15.02 1.59 -5.38
CA SER A 312 -15.73 1.96 -6.60
C SER A 312 -15.23 3.34 -7.02
N SER A 313 -14.45 3.39 -8.09
CA SER A 313 -13.77 4.61 -8.53
C SER A 313 -13.79 4.72 -10.06
N THR A 314 -13.80 5.96 -10.55
CA THR A 314 -13.48 6.28 -11.95
C THR A 314 -11.99 6.21 -12.24
N THR A 315 -11.17 5.95 -11.21
CA THR A 315 -9.71 5.84 -11.31
C THR A 315 -9.31 4.38 -11.18
N GLU A 316 -8.61 3.86 -12.17
CA GLU A 316 -8.01 2.54 -12.12
C GLU A 316 -6.66 2.63 -11.40
N TYR A 317 -6.47 1.81 -10.38
CA TYR A 317 -5.21 1.67 -9.65
C TYR A 317 -4.48 0.42 -10.11
N THR A 318 -3.29 0.60 -10.64
CA THR A 318 -2.37 -0.49 -10.96
C THR A 318 -1.32 -0.55 -9.85
N PRO A 319 -1.27 -1.63 -9.06
CA PRO A 319 -0.28 -1.75 -7.98
C PRO A 319 1.14 -1.79 -8.52
N ALA A 320 2.11 -1.42 -7.70
CA ALA A 320 3.51 -1.62 -8.01
C ALA A 320 3.82 -3.10 -8.22
N SER A 321 4.76 -3.40 -9.09
CA SER A 321 5.13 -4.79 -9.38
C SER A 321 6.60 -4.94 -9.78
N TRP A 322 7.17 -6.12 -9.49
CA TRP A 322 8.40 -6.60 -10.09
C TRP A 322 8.07 -7.72 -11.08
N ALA A 323 8.58 -7.62 -12.29
CA ALA A 323 8.45 -8.63 -13.33
C ALA A 323 9.82 -9.16 -13.74
N ALA A 324 9.90 -10.40 -14.23
CA ALA A 324 11.15 -10.92 -14.79
C ALA A 324 11.58 -10.08 -16.00
N GLY A 325 12.80 -9.57 -15.95
CA GLY A 325 13.44 -8.83 -17.04
C GLY A 325 14.36 -9.73 -17.90
N PRO A 326 14.92 -9.20 -18.99
CA PRO A 326 15.87 -9.92 -19.84
C PRO A 326 17.19 -10.17 -19.08
N ALA A 327 17.74 -11.36 -19.26
CA ALA A 327 19.00 -11.75 -18.61
C ALA A 327 20.19 -10.90 -19.09
N ILE A 328 21.10 -10.54 -18.15
CA ILE A 328 22.40 -9.99 -18.53
C ILE A 328 23.24 -11.09 -19.22
N ASN A 329 24.13 -10.69 -20.13
CA ASN A 329 24.92 -11.64 -20.92
C ASN A 329 25.93 -12.41 -20.06
N THR A 330 26.54 -11.75 -19.08
CA THR A 330 27.49 -12.38 -18.17
C THR A 330 26.97 -12.30 -16.73
N GLY A 331 26.61 -13.46 -16.16
CA GLY A 331 26.15 -13.55 -14.76
C GLY A 331 27.23 -13.11 -13.77
N ARG A 332 26.94 -12.10 -12.95
CA ARG A 332 27.90 -11.52 -12.02
C ARG A 332 27.25 -10.80 -10.84
N ARG A 333 28.05 -10.57 -9.83
CA ARG A 333 27.74 -9.84 -8.59
C ARG A 333 28.82 -8.80 -8.30
N GLY A 334 28.66 -8.01 -7.28
CA GLY A 334 29.63 -6.96 -6.92
C GLY A 334 29.62 -5.78 -7.87
N MET A 335 28.47 -5.56 -8.52
CA MET A 335 28.18 -4.38 -9.34
C MET A 335 27.59 -3.26 -8.50
N GLN A 336 27.79 -3.30 -7.20
CA GLN A 336 27.21 -2.36 -6.24
C GLN A 336 27.57 -0.91 -6.60
N ASN A 337 26.55 -0.05 -6.76
CA ASN A 337 26.67 1.37 -7.13
C ASN A 337 27.41 1.64 -8.46
N THR A 338 27.37 0.69 -9.37
CA THR A 338 27.84 0.87 -10.77
C THR A 338 26.71 0.84 -11.79
N GLY A 339 25.46 0.76 -11.33
CA GLY A 339 24.28 0.93 -12.18
C GLY A 339 24.07 2.42 -12.49
N ILE A 340 23.99 2.75 -13.77
CA ILE A 340 23.97 4.13 -14.28
C ILE A 340 22.85 4.24 -15.31
N GLY A 341 22.17 5.39 -15.36
CA GLY A 341 21.16 5.69 -16.37
C GLY A 341 19.73 5.32 -15.95
N SER A 342 18.86 5.14 -16.94
CA SER A 342 17.42 4.90 -16.77
C SER A 342 17.04 3.44 -17.01
N ALA A 343 15.78 3.09 -16.71
CA ALA A 343 15.21 1.78 -17.03
C ALA A 343 15.00 1.52 -18.55
N THR A 344 15.31 2.48 -19.40
CA THR A 344 15.27 2.34 -20.88
C THR A 344 16.62 2.64 -21.54
N ALA A 345 17.61 3.08 -20.76
CA ALA A 345 18.96 3.38 -21.22
C ALA A 345 19.91 3.29 -20.02
N GLY A 346 20.28 2.08 -19.65
CA GLY A 346 21.08 1.78 -18.46
C GLY A 346 22.43 1.16 -18.76
N LEU A 347 23.33 1.21 -17.78
CA LEU A 347 24.69 0.69 -17.87
C LEU A 347 25.08 -0.02 -16.58
N ILE A 348 25.61 -1.23 -16.69
CA ILE A 348 26.24 -1.94 -15.58
C ILE A 348 27.69 -2.30 -15.93
N VAL A 349 28.60 -2.18 -14.95
CA VAL A 349 30.03 -2.26 -15.18
C VAL A 349 30.72 -3.15 -14.15
N GLY A 350 31.65 -3.98 -14.61
CA GLY A 350 32.48 -4.83 -13.75
C GLY A 350 31.70 -5.96 -13.08
N GLY A 351 32.13 -6.34 -11.92
CA GLY A 351 31.58 -7.41 -11.08
C GLY A 351 32.47 -8.64 -10.97
N VAL A 352 31.93 -9.67 -10.32
CA VAL A 352 32.58 -10.98 -10.10
C VAL A 352 31.68 -12.07 -10.65
N THR A 353 32.20 -12.94 -11.51
CA THR A 353 31.45 -14.06 -12.06
C THR A 353 31.41 -15.23 -11.08
N GLY A 354 30.23 -15.57 -10.55
CA GLY A 354 30.03 -16.74 -9.67
C GLY A 354 31.14 -16.93 -8.63
N PRO A 355 31.74 -18.15 -8.50
CA PRO A 355 32.96 -18.34 -7.73
C PRO A 355 34.23 -17.90 -8.51
N GLY A 356 34.10 -17.25 -9.65
CA GLY A 356 35.16 -16.91 -10.59
C GLY A 356 35.79 -15.54 -10.36
N PRO A 357 36.56 -15.06 -11.36
CA PRO A 357 37.36 -13.84 -11.21
C PRO A 357 36.48 -12.58 -11.30
N THR A 358 37.05 -11.47 -10.80
CA THR A 358 36.63 -10.11 -11.13
C THR A 358 36.76 -9.88 -12.65
N VAL A 359 35.79 -9.22 -13.25
CA VAL A 359 35.73 -8.98 -14.70
C VAL A 359 35.63 -7.48 -15.01
N ASN A 360 35.93 -7.13 -16.26
CA ASN A 360 35.87 -5.75 -16.75
C ASN A 360 34.69 -5.51 -17.71
N LYS A 361 33.69 -6.35 -17.69
CA LYS A 361 32.54 -6.30 -18.58
C LYS A 361 31.72 -5.03 -18.39
N THR A 362 31.27 -4.47 -19.50
CA THR A 362 30.27 -3.41 -19.55
C THR A 362 29.08 -3.91 -20.35
N GLU A 363 27.87 -3.75 -19.84
CA GLU A 363 26.64 -4.06 -20.56
C GLU A 363 25.67 -2.87 -20.52
N GLU A 364 25.09 -2.61 -21.67
CA GLU A 364 24.08 -1.59 -21.90
C GLU A 364 22.68 -2.21 -21.96
N TYR A 365 21.72 -1.52 -21.37
CA TYR A 365 20.30 -1.85 -21.46
C TYR A 365 19.56 -0.84 -22.34
N ASP A 366 18.78 -1.32 -23.32
CA ASP A 366 18.05 -0.48 -24.28
C ASP A 366 16.55 -0.35 -23.99
N GLY A 367 16.07 -0.87 -22.85
CA GLY A 367 14.65 -0.97 -22.49
C GLY A 367 14.04 -2.34 -22.84
N SER A 368 14.79 -3.25 -23.48
CA SER A 368 14.30 -4.57 -23.87
C SER A 368 15.37 -5.68 -23.77
N SER A 369 16.63 -5.33 -23.87
CA SER A 369 17.73 -6.31 -23.87
C SER A 369 19.04 -5.73 -23.35
N TRP A 370 19.92 -6.61 -22.88
CA TRP A 370 21.28 -6.28 -22.48
C TRP A 370 22.27 -6.60 -23.59
N THR A 371 23.16 -5.69 -23.89
CA THR A 371 24.20 -5.84 -24.92
C THR A 371 25.59 -5.56 -24.33
N GLU A 372 26.54 -6.50 -24.51
CA GLU A 372 27.94 -6.24 -24.17
C GLU A 372 28.51 -5.15 -25.09
N THR A 373 29.25 -4.21 -24.49
CA THR A 373 29.87 -3.08 -25.17
C THR A 373 31.35 -2.95 -24.77
N GLY A 374 32.01 -1.84 -25.06
CA GLY A 374 33.41 -1.59 -24.76
C GLY A 374 33.77 -1.89 -23.29
N ASN A 375 34.65 -2.84 -23.06
CA ASN A 375 35.05 -3.27 -21.71
C ASN A 375 35.73 -2.14 -20.92
N TYR A 376 35.50 -2.09 -19.61
CA TYR A 376 36.25 -1.22 -18.70
C TYR A 376 37.76 -1.54 -18.78
N PRO A 377 38.67 -0.56 -18.63
CA PRO A 377 40.12 -0.76 -18.87
C PRO A 377 40.79 -1.84 -18.02
N THR A 378 40.27 -2.10 -16.81
CA THR A 378 40.78 -3.10 -15.87
C THR A 378 39.64 -3.92 -15.28
N ASN A 379 39.94 -5.09 -14.70
CA ASN A 379 38.95 -5.82 -13.89
C ASN A 379 38.45 -4.91 -12.76
N LEU A 380 37.16 -4.96 -12.46
CA LEU A 380 36.53 -4.02 -11.55
C LEU A 380 35.37 -4.65 -10.78
N GLN A 381 35.33 -4.46 -9.47
CA GLN A 381 34.18 -4.77 -8.62
C GLN A 381 33.96 -3.68 -7.56
N ASN A 382 32.73 -3.55 -7.08
CA ASN A 382 32.39 -2.66 -5.96
C ASN A 382 32.86 -1.21 -6.16
N ALA A 383 32.85 -0.75 -7.39
CA ALA A 383 33.15 0.63 -7.76
C ALA A 383 31.92 1.53 -7.58
N GLN A 384 32.10 2.81 -7.73
CA GLN A 384 31.06 3.81 -7.69
C GLN A 384 30.85 4.39 -9.10
N GLY A 385 29.59 4.67 -9.43
CA GLY A 385 29.24 5.20 -10.74
C GLY A 385 28.35 6.43 -10.66
N SER A 386 28.38 7.23 -11.72
CA SER A 386 27.48 8.38 -11.91
C SER A 386 27.24 8.63 -13.39
N GLY A 387 26.18 9.32 -13.74
CA GLY A 387 25.87 9.73 -15.11
C GLY A 387 24.74 8.94 -15.76
N ILE A 388 24.77 8.96 -17.10
CA ILE A 388 23.80 8.27 -17.97
C ILE A 388 24.55 7.28 -18.88
N GLN A 389 23.81 6.40 -19.56
CA GLN A 389 24.37 5.36 -20.43
C GLN A 389 25.43 5.89 -21.41
N THR A 390 25.17 7.01 -22.05
CA THR A 390 26.08 7.61 -23.07
C THR A 390 27.10 8.61 -22.52
N ALA A 391 27.09 8.87 -21.21
CA ALA A 391 28.01 9.77 -20.54
C ALA A 391 28.14 9.36 -19.07
N ALA A 392 28.92 8.32 -18.80
CA ALA A 392 29.13 7.78 -17.46
C ALA A 392 30.52 8.07 -16.92
N TYR A 393 30.64 8.12 -15.60
CA TYR A 393 31.90 8.19 -14.90
C TYR A 393 31.92 7.14 -13.78
N VAL A 394 32.88 6.22 -13.83
CA VAL A 394 33.08 5.13 -12.86
C VAL A 394 34.45 5.29 -12.22
N PHE A 395 34.48 5.21 -10.90
CA PHE A 395 35.70 5.51 -10.12
C PHE A 395 35.84 4.62 -8.88
N GLY A 396 37.07 4.43 -8.43
CA GLY A 396 37.37 3.59 -7.28
C GLY A 396 37.12 2.09 -7.52
N GLY A 397 36.69 1.39 -6.49
CA GLY A 397 36.45 -0.05 -6.55
C GLY A 397 37.68 -0.91 -6.25
N SER A 398 37.67 -2.14 -6.71
CA SER A 398 38.77 -3.09 -6.56
C SER A 398 38.93 -3.97 -7.81
N ASP A 399 40.15 -4.36 -8.15
CA ASP A 399 40.42 -5.32 -9.22
C ASP A 399 40.35 -6.80 -8.75
N GLY A 400 39.99 -7.02 -7.47
CA GLY A 400 39.99 -8.32 -6.82
C GLY A 400 41.24 -8.57 -5.99
N SER A 401 42.29 -7.78 -6.18
CA SER A 401 43.57 -7.87 -5.47
C SER A 401 43.88 -6.58 -4.71
N SER A 402 43.59 -5.46 -5.30
CA SER A 402 43.89 -4.13 -4.78
C SER A 402 42.71 -3.18 -4.88
N ASN A 403 42.62 -2.23 -3.96
CA ASN A 403 41.66 -1.12 -4.06
C ASN A 403 42.20 -0.11 -5.09
N LEU A 404 41.29 0.45 -5.88
CA LEU A 404 41.62 1.35 -6.97
C LEU A 404 41.28 2.81 -6.62
N SER A 405 42.09 3.72 -7.16
CA SER A 405 41.76 5.16 -7.24
C SER A 405 41.37 5.59 -8.65
N ALA A 406 41.53 4.72 -9.65
CA ALA A 406 41.26 5.05 -11.04
C ALA A 406 39.83 5.58 -11.25
N GLY A 407 39.70 6.59 -12.10
CA GLY A 407 38.44 7.07 -12.61
C GLY A 407 38.44 7.00 -14.14
N ASN A 408 37.36 6.49 -14.73
CA ASN A 408 37.23 6.39 -16.18
C ASN A 408 35.86 6.90 -16.64
N THR A 409 35.85 7.57 -17.79
CA THR A 409 34.65 8.10 -18.42
C THR A 409 34.23 7.22 -19.60
N TYR A 410 32.94 7.08 -19.79
CA TYR A 410 32.32 6.34 -20.88
C TYR A 410 31.56 7.32 -21.80
N ASN A 411 31.66 7.12 -23.10
CA ASN A 411 31.04 7.99 -24.10
C ASN A 411 29.90 7.34 -24.89
N GLY A 412 29.38 6.20 -24.40
CA GLY A 412 28.35 5.40 -25.10
C GLY A 412 28.94 4.29 -25.98
N SER A 413 30.28 4.16 -26.07
CA SER A 413 30.92 3.08 -26.85
C SER A 413 32.26 2.63 -26.28
N SER A 414 33.00 3.51 -25.65
CA SER A 414 34.35 3.23 -25.16
C SER A 414 34.67 3.98 -23.87
N TRP A 415 35.62 3.44 -23.13
CA TRP A 415 36.15 4.02 -21.90
C TRP A 415 37.44 4.79 -22.16
N THR A 416 37.57 5.92 -21.50
CA THR A 416 38.79 6.74 -21.49
C THR A 416 39.19 7.07 -20.05
N SER A 417 40.50 7.21 -19.79
CA SER A 417 40.99 7.60 -18.47
C SER A 417 40.47 8.98 -18.08
N GLY A 418 39.87 9.07 -16.91
CA GLY A 418 39.45 10.30 -16.25
C GLY A 418 40.30 10.60 -15.02
N THR A 419 39.87 11.54 -14.21
CA THR A 419 40.59 11.95 -13.00
C THR A 419 40.47 10.87 -11.90
N ALA A 420 41.58 10.46 -11.34
CA ALA A 420 41.61 9.50 -10.25
C ALA A 420 41.14 10.13 -8.92
N LEU A 421 40.58 9.32 -8.04
CA LEU A 421 40.33 9.68 -6.64
C LEU A 421 41.66 10.01 -5.93
N PRO A 422 41.69 10.96 -4.99
CA PRO A 422 42.87 11.25 -4.18
C PRO A 422 43.36 10.05 -3.36
N THR A 423 42.45 9.16 -2.99
CA THR A 423 42.74 7.94 -2.23
C THR A 423 41.94 6.76 -2.80
N ALA A 424 42.59 5.60 -2.94
CA ALA A 424 41.90 4.39 -3.37
C ALA A 424 40.75 4.07 -2.42
N THR A 425 39.52 4.00 -2.97
CA THR A 425 38.30 3.81 -2.19
C THR A 425 37.39 2.81 -2.88
N TRP A 426 36.78 1.91 -2.13
CA TRP A 426 35.85 0.90 -2.60
C TRP A 426 34.62 0.79 -1.71
N ILE A 427 33.54 0.13 -2.17
CA ILE A 427 32.31 -0.10 -1.40
C ILE A 427 31.69 1.14 -0.74
N GLY A 428 31.92 2.30 -1.34
CA GLY A 428 31.22 3.55 -1.07
C GLY A 428 29.97 3.70 -1.92
N CYS A 429 29.40 4.87 -1.94
CA CYS A 429 28.29 5.22 -2.82
C CYS A 429 28.63 6.39 -3.73
N GLY A 430 28.28 6.27 -5.02
CA GLY A 430 28.40 7.32 -6.01
C GLY A 430 27.04 7.83 -6.48
N ALA A 431 26.97 9.11 -6.84
CA ALA A 431 25.77 9.71 -7.42
C ALA A 431 26.16 10.90 -8.32
N GLY A 432 25.18 11.52 -8.98
CA GLY A 432 25.35 12.69 -9.82
C GLY A 432 25.46 12.37 -11.30
N THR A 433 26.06 13.31 -12.05
CA THR A 433 26.29 13.18 -13.49
C THR A 433 27.79 12.99 -13.77
N ALA A 434 28.15 12.64 -15.01
CA ALA A 434 29.56 12.47 -15.36
C ALA A 434 30.45 13.70 -15.10
N PRO A 435 29.99 14.96 -15.36
CA PRO A 435 30.79 16.14 -15.04
C PRO A 435 30.68 16.60 -13.58
N THR A 436 29.72 16.10 -12.81
CA THR A 436 29.46 16.52 -11.41
C THR A 436 29.08 15.29 -10.55
N ALA A 437 30.08 14.47 -10.24
CA ALA A 437 29.90 13.28 -9.42
C ALA A 437 30.18 13.55 -7.94
N ILE A 438 29.65 12.69 -7.08
CA ILE A 438 29.94 12.67 -5.64
C ILE A 438 30.29 11.25 -5.23
N LEU A 439 31.25 11.13 -4.31
CA LEU A 439 31.56 9.92 -3.55
C LEU A 439 31.25 10.17 -2.09
N ALA A 440 30.50 9.30 -1.46
CA ALA A 440 30.23 9.34 -0.02
C ALA A 440 30.65 8.02 0.64
N GLY A 441 31.38 8.10 1.75
CA GLY A 441 31.79 6.96 2.54
C GLY A 441 32.61 5.92 1.79
N GLY A 442 32.52 4.67 2.22
CA GLY A 442 33.26 3.53 1.67
C GLY A 442 34.36 3.04 2.60
N ALA A 443 35.37 2.43 2.00
CA ALA A 443 36.54 1.92 2.72
C ALA A 443 37.84 2.20 1.95
N THR A 444 38.90 2.44 2.70
CA THR A 444 40.26 2.60 2.18
C THR A 444 41.10 1.35 2.49
N PRO A 445 42.28 1.17 1.86
CA PRO A 445 43.20 0.11 2.22
C PRO A 445 43.56 0.14 3.69
N GLY A 446 43.66 -1.03 4.32
CA GLY A 446 44.03 -1.18 5.73
C GLY A 446 43.65 -2.54 6.28
N SER A 447 44.18 -2.88 7.46
CA SER A 447 43.85 -4.13 8.17
C SER A 447 43.65 -3.83 9.67
N PRO A 448 42.39 -3.90 10.17
CA PRO A 448 41.14 -4.17 9.45
C PRO A 448 40.78 -3.02 8.49
N THR A 449 40.11 -3.33 7.37
CA THR A 449 39.67 -2.35 6.38
C THR A 449 38.75 -1.30 7.01
N PRO A 450 39.16 -0.01 7.15
CA PRO A 450 38.37 0.99 7.87
C PRO A 450 37.22 1.52 7.03
N SER A 451 36.07 1.73 7.67
CA SER A 451 35.01 2.56 7.10
C SER A 451 35.41 4.03 7.19
N ILE A 452 35.06 4.81 6.18
CA ILE A 452 35.36 6.26 6.16
C ILE A 452 34.07 7.09 6.13
N SER A 453 34.17 8.33 6.60
CA SER A 453 33.11 9.34 6.55
C SER A 453 33.34 10.40 5.44
N THR A 454 34.38 10.24 4.66
CA THR A 454 34.79 11.21 3.63
C THR A 454 33.73 11.36 2.56
N THR A 455 33.45 12.61 2.20
CA THR A 455 32.72 12.98 0.99
C THR A 455 33.69 13.67 0.03
N LEU A 456 33.66 13.28 -1.24
CA LEU A 456 34.43 13.91 -2.30
C LEU A 456 33.48 14.35 -3.41
N GLU A 457 33.66 15.56 -3.88
CA GLU A 457 32.89 16.17 -4.97
C GLU A 457 33.77 16.32 -6.21
N TYR A 458 33.28 15.86 -7.34
CA TYR A 458 33.95 15.96 -8.62
C TYR A 458 33.34 17.09 -9.46
N ALA A 459 34.16 18.02 -9.87
CA ALA A 459 33.74 19.08 -10.78
C ALA A 459 34.77 19.23 -11.90
N SER A 460 34.35 18.92 -13.11
CA SER A 460 35.01 19.18 -14.41
C SER A 460 36.42 18.63 -14.61
N SER A 461 37.16 18.19 -13.63
CA SER A 461 38.47 17.55 -13.70
C SER A 461 39.20 17.43 -12.38
N SER A 462 38.56 17.72 -11.25
CA SER A 462 39.19 17.63 -9.95
C SER A 462 38.21 17.13 -8.87
N TRP A 463 38.77 16.42 -7.90
CA TRP A 463 38.05 16.03 -6.70
C TRP A 463 38.37 17.02 -5.57
N THR A 464 37.34 17.49 -4.89
CA THR A 464 37.43 18.35 -3.71
C THR A 464 36.72 17.70 -2.53
N ALA A 465 37.16 18.01 -1.32
CA ALA A 465 36.49 17.49 -0.12
C ALA A 465 35.17 18.26 0.13
N GLY A 466 34.08 17.54 0.30
CA GLY A 466 32.81 18.03 0.82
C GLY A 466 32.66 17.80 2.32
N GLY A 467 31.47 18.12 2.87
CA GLY A 467 31.14 17.83 4.26
C GLY A 467 31.17 16.34 4.57
N SER A 468 31.76 15.93 5.68
CA SER A 468 31.87 14.51 6.06
C SER A 468 30.54 13.98 6.60
N LEU A 469 30.25 12.69 6.32
CA LEU A 469 29.19 11.94 7.00
C LEU A 469 29.36 11.99 8.51
N SER A 470 28.29 12.01 9.26
CA SER A 470 28.31 11.93 10.72
C SER A 470 28.78 10.54 11.21
N THR A 471 28.47 9.51 10.43
CA THR A 471 28.89 8.12 10.74
C THR A 471 29.69 7.53 9.59
N ALA A 472 30.94 7.13 9.84
CA ALA A 472 31.76 6.42 8.87
C ALA A 472 31.07 5.10 8.48
N ARG A 473 30.82 4.87 7.19
CA ARG A 473 30.07 3.70 6.70
C ARG A 473 30.59 3.16 5.39
N ARG A 474 30.38 1.87 5.19
CA ARG A 474 30.67 1.15 3.95
C ARG A 474 29.55 0.16 3.62
N TYR A 475 29.48 -0.34 2.38
CA TYR A 475 28.41 -1.23 1.90
C TYR A 475 27.01 -0.61 2.08
N HIS A 476 26.92 0.67 2.05
CA HIS A 476 25.66 1.40 2.15
C HIS A 476 25.09 1.67 0.75
N GLY A 477 23.79 1.80 0.67
CA GLY A 477 23.11 2.33 -0.52
C GLY A 477 23.08 3.85 -0.52
N GLY A 478 22.74 4.41 -1.66
CA GLY A 478 22.51 5.85 -1.79
C GLY A 478 22.09 6.24 -3.20
N PHE A 479 21.55 7.43 -3.33
CA PHE A 479 20.99 7.98 -4.56
C PHE A 479 21.00 9.52 -4.50
N GLY A 480 20.84 10.17 -5.65
CA GLY A 480 20.73 11.62 -5.74
C GLY A 480 21.71 12.25 -6.70
N THR A 481 22.05 13.50 -6.42
CA THR A 481 22.98 14.34 -7.19
C THR A 481 24.15 14.79 -6.32
N GLN A 482 25.10 15.51 -6.90
CA GLN A 482 26.24 16.07 -6.13
C GLN A 482 25.77 17.03 -5.03
N THR A 483 24.70 17.77 -5.24
CA THR A 483 24.21 18.79 -4.30
C THR A 483 22.99 18.36 -3.49
N SER A 484 22.45 17.16 -3.75
CA SER A 484 21.33 16.56 -3.00
C SER A 484 21.44 15.05 -3.09
N MET A 485 22.03 14.44 -2.06
CA MET A 485 22.28 13.00 -2.01
C MET A 485 21.81 12.42 -0.69
N SER A 486 21.19 11.26 -0.73
CA SER A 486 20.91 10.46 0.47
C SER A 486 21.73 9.17 0.47
N VAL A 487 22.24 8.79 1.64
CA VAL A 487 22.87 7.49 1.90
C VAL A 487 22.17 6.81 3.08
N TYR A 488 22.02 5.49 3.01
CA TYR A 488 21.28 4.73 4.02
C TYR A 488 21.94 3.38 4.33
N GLY A 489 21.75 2.90 5.53
CA GLY A 489 22.24 1.59 5.95
C GLY A 489 23.78 1.48 5.94
N GLY A 490 24.26 0.31 5.58
CA GLY A 490 25.68 -0.01 5.60
C GLY A 490 26.17 -0.52 6.96
N LYS A 491 27.48 -0.52 7.13
CA LYS A 491 28.11 -0.92 8.40
C LYS A 491 29.34 -0.10 8.72
N THR A 492 29.63 0.01 10.01
CA THR A 492 30.88 0.58 10.52
C THR A 492 31.97 -0.49 10.67
N THR A 493 33.21 -0.09 10.85
CA THR A 493 34.32 -1.02 11.13
C THR A 493 35.21 -0.50 12.27
N PRO A 494 35.36 -1.24 13.40
CA PRO A 494 34.47 -2.32 13.83
C PRO A 494 33.10 -1.77 14.26
N GLY A 495 32.01 -2.51 14.03
CA GLY A 495 30.71 -2.07 14.55
C GLY A 495 29.49 -2.71 13.86
N PRO A 496 28.29 -2.26 14.24
CA PRO A 496 27.03 -2.84 13.83
C PRO A 496 26.64 -2.47 12.40
N LEU A 497 25.59 -3.13 11.91
CA LEU A 497 24.81 -2.68 10.78
C LEU A 497 24.04 -1.39 11.16
N LEU A 498 23.87 -0.53 10.19
CA LEU A 498 23.18 0.75 10.33
C LEU A 498 21.80 0.68 9.70
N ASN A 499 20.86 1.44 10.28
CA ASN A 499 19.59 1.80 9.66
C ASN A 499 19.45 3.32 9.48
N SER A 500 20.45 4.10 9.89
CA SER A 500 20.41 5.55 9.73
C SER A 500 20.52 5.95 8.25
N THR A 501 19.74 6.98 7.89
CA THR A 501 19.88 7.74 6.64
C THR A 501 20.57 9.06 6.94
N GLU A 502 21.45 9.49 6.05
CA GLU A 502 22.03 10.83 6.07
C GLU A 502 21.79 11.50 4.72
N GLU A 503 21.47 12.80 4.76
CA GLU A 503 21.11 13.63 3.62
C GLU A 503 22.11 14.75 3.42
N TYR A 504 22.57 14.92 2.20
CA TYR A 504 23.53 15.95 1.78
C TYR A 504 22.84 17.10 1.06
N ASN A 505 23.12 18.32 1.47
CA ASN A 505 22.56 19.52 0.86
C ASN A 505 23.54 20.29 -0.04
N GLY A 506 24.63 19.66 -0.48
CA GLY A 506 25.69 20.28 -1.25
C GLY A 506 26.79 20.91 -0.37
N THR A 507 26.67 20.85 0.95
CA THR A 507 27.68 21.41 1.88
C THR A 507 27.87 20.54 3.12
N ALA A 508 26.79 20.02 3.68
CA ALA A 508 26.80 19.27 4.93
C ALA A 508 25.79 18.13 4.92
N TRP A 509 26.05 17.10 5.74
CA TRP A 509 25.15 15.99 5.97
C TRP A 509 24.27 16.24 7.20
N THR A 510 23.02 15.89 7.11
CA THR A 510 22.05 15.90 8.22
C THR A 510 21.38 14.54 8.34
N GLY A 511 20.86 14.19 9.51
CA GLY A 511 20.12 12.94 9.70
C GLY A 511 18.76 12.99 9.01
N GLY A 512 18.45 11.99 8.19
CA GLY A 512 17.13 11.73 7.62
C GLY A 512 16.38 10.63 8.36
N GLY A 513 15.21 10.23 7.84
CA GLY A 513 14.40 9.13 8.39
C GLY A 513 15.14 7.79 8.38
N ASN A 514 15.04 7.03 9.46
CA ASN A 514 15.70 5.73 9.54
C ASN A 514 15.17 4.74 8.49
N PHE A 515 16.08 4.01 7.87
CA PHE A 515 15.75 2.92 6.98
C PHE A 515 14.98 1.81 7.74
N VAL A 516 14.09 1.14 7.06
CA VAL A 516 13.13 0.18 7.65
C VAL A 516 13.78 -0.95 8.46
N ALA A 517 15.02 -1.33 8.13
CA ALA A 517 15.80 -2.32 8.90
C ALA A 517 17.29 -2.07 8.73
N PRO A 518 18.15 -2.40 9.73
CA PRO A 518 19.60 -2.36 9.55
C PRO A 518 20.01 -3.25 8.38
N THR A 519 20.59 -2.66 7.33
CA THR A 519 20.88 -3.35 6.06
C THR A 519 22.23 -2.92 5.49
N PHE A 520 22.91 -3.84 4.82
CA PHE A 520 24.12 -3.57 4.04
C PHE A 520 24.08 -4.29 2.69
N LEU A 521 24.91 -3.88 1.73
CA LEU A 521 24.91 -4.41 0.35
C LEU A 521 23.56 -4.21 -0.38
N SER A 522 22.74 -3.28 0.09
CA SER A 522 21.57 -2.80 -0.65
C SER A 522 22.02 -1.87 -1.77
N ASN A 523 21.32 -1.86 -2.88
CA ASN A 523 21.60 -0.97 -3.99
C ASN A 523 20.41 -0.08 -4.34
N SER A 524 20.69 1.01 -5.02
CA SER A 524 19.72 2.00 -5.46
C SER A 524 19.87 2.28 -6.94
N PRO A 525 18.76 2.47 -7.68
CA PRO A 525 18.81 3.12 -8.98
C PRO A 525 19.18 4.60 -8.82
N ALA A 526 19.47 5.27 -9.93
CA ALA A 526 19.72 6.70 -9.94
C ALA A 526 18.49 7.48 -9.48
N SER A 527 18.71 8.69 -8.96
CA SER A 527 17.62 9.61 -8.61
C SER A 527 17.98 11.04 -8.99
N PRO A 528 17.01 11.87 -9.40
CA PRO A 528 17.24 13.27 -9.69
C PRO A 528 17.50 14.13 -8.44
N SER A 529 17.22 13.62 -7.24
CA SER A 529 17.51 14.31 -5.97
C SER A 529 17.73 13.30 -4.84
N GLY A 530 18.28 13.73 -3.71
CA GLY A 530 18.35 12.96 -2.48
C GLY A 530 17.02 12.80 -1.74
N ASP A 531 15.98 13.53 -2.16
CA ASP A 531 14.68 13.55 -1.46
C ASP A 531 13.75 12.39 -1.87
N VAL A 532 14.02 11.74 -2.99
CA VAL A 532 13.20 10.63 -3.48
C VAL A 532 14.10 9.51 -3.98
N GLY A 533 13.94 8.31 -3.46
CA GLY A 533 14.78 7.19 -3.84
C GLY A 533 14.18 5.83 -3.57
N MET A 534 14.93 4.80 -3.97
CA MET A 534 14.55 3.40 -3.80
C MET A 534 15.73 2.61 -3.29
N ALA A 535 15.48 1.73 -2.36
CA ALA A 535 16.41 0.70 -1.91
C ALA A 535 15.93 -0.67 -2.41
N ILE A 536 16.82 -1.45 -2.98
CA ILE A 536 16.51 -2.77 -3.54
C ILE A 536 17.37 -3.82 -2.86
N ASN A 537 16.74 -4.84 -2.28
CA ASN A 537 17.39 -6.01 -1.70
C ASN A 537 18.46 -5.65 -0.65
N GLY A 538 19.52 -6.47 -0.54
CA GLY A 538 20.59 -6.31 0.44
C GLY A 538 20.59 -7.42 1.49
N ARG A 539 21.34 -7.22 2.60
CA ARG A 539 21.44 -8.17 3.72
C ARG A 539 21.10 -7.52 5.05
N ILE A 540 20.28 -8.18 5.85
CA ILE A 540 19.97 -7.80 7.24
C ILE A 540 20.96 -8.45 8.21
N ASN A 541 21.35 -9.70 7.96
CA ASN A 541 22.37 -10.46 8.69
C ASN A 541 23.04 -11.44 7.74
N SER A 542 24.34 -11.74 7.95
CA SER A 542 25.02 -12.79 7.16
C SER A 542 24.51 -14.18 7.59
N PRO A 543 24.15 -15.10 6.67
CA PRO A 543 24.32 -15.01 5.20
C PRO A 543 23.07 -14.57 4.41
N ALA A 544 21.97 -14.17 5.05
CA ALA A 544 20.68 -14.01 4.41
C ALA A 544 20.55 -12.69 3.60
N ALA A 545 20.41 -12.80 2.28
CA ALA A 545 19.93 -11.73 1.43
C ALA A 545 18.40 -11.56 1.56
N THR A 546 17.87 -10.39 1.22
CA THR A 546 16.44 -10.06 1.29
C THR A 546 15.84 -9.86 -0.10
N THR A 547 14.51 -9.93 -0.19
CA THR A 547 13.73 -9.49 -1.35
C THR A 547 13.20 -8.07 -1.17
N ALA A 548 13.51 -7.42 -0.06
CA ALA A 548 12.88 -6.17 0.35
C ALA A 548 13.14 -5.03 -0.63
N THR A 549 12.10 -4.28 -0.93
CA THR A 549 12.13 -3.00 -1.62
C THR A 549 11.56 -1.94 -0.68
N ALA A 550 12.17 -0.78 -0.64
CA ALA A 550 11.66 0.36 0.13
C ALA A 550 11.83 1.66 -0.66
N LEU A 551 10.88 2.56 -0.50
CA LEU A 551 10.85 3.88 -1.12
C LEU A 551 11.11 4.95 -0.06
N TYR A 552 11.83 6.01 -0.45
CA TYR A 552 12.12 7.19 0.37
C TYR A 552 11.41 8.41 -0.21
N ASP A 553 10.73 9.19 0.64
CA ASP A 553 9.96 10.38 0.27
C ASP A 553 10.62 11.70 0.70
N GLY A 554 11.87 11.67 1.15
CA GLY A 554 12.58 12.83 1.72
C GLY A 554 12.44 12.95 3.23
N THR A 555 11.64 12.13 3.87
CA THR A 555 11.43 12.15 5.34
C THR A 555 11.36 10.76 5.95
N THR A 556 10.72 9.82 5.25
CA THR A 556 10.47 8.46 5.75
C THR A 556 10.74 7.40 4.69
N TRP A 557 11.05 6.20 5.17
CA TRP A 557 11.13 5.00 4.35
C TRP A 557 9.87 4.16 4.49
N VAL A 558 9.28 3.78 3.38
CA VAL A 558 8.10 2.90 3.32
C VAL A 558 8.46 1.64 2.53
N THR A 559 8.06 0.47 3.06
CA THR A 559 8.21 -0.80 2.33
C THR A 559 7.29 -0.82 1.11
N ASP A 560 7.77 -1.40 0.01
CA ASP A 560 7.01 -1.59 -1.21
C ASP A 560 7.04 -3.06 -1.64
N VAL A 561 6.49 -3.38 -2.81
CA VAL A 561 6.43 -4.76 -3.33
C VAL A 561 7.82 -5.38 -3.42
N ASN A 562 7.97 -6.57 -2.87
CA ASN A 562 9.24 -7.29 -2.84
C ASN A 562 9.62 -7.84 -4.22
N THR A 563 10.93 -7.92 -4.49
CA THR A 563 11.45 -8.66 -5.64
C THR A 563 11.13 -10.16 -5.52
N SER A 564 11.13 -10.89 -6.63
CA SER A 564 10.88 -12.34 -6.59
C SER A 564 12.06 -13.13 -6.03
N THR A 565 13.30 -12.60 -6.16
CA THR A 565 14.52 -13.29 -5.77
C THR A 565 15.32 -12.49 -4.75
N ALA A 566 15.63 -13.13 -3.61
CA ALA A 566 16.51 -12.57 -2.60
C ALA A 566 17.96 -12.57 -3.09
N ASN A 567 18.57 -11.42 -3.23
CA ASN A 567 19.98 -11.26 -3.59
C ASN A 567 20.56 -9.94 -3.07
N ASP A 568 21.87 -9.83 -3.15
CA ASP A 568 22.64 -8.64 -2.80
C ASP A 568 23.76 -8.44 -3.84
N GLU A 569 24.55 -7.39 -3.70
CA GLU A 569 25.61 -7.07 -4.65
C GLU A 569 25.10 -6.96 -6.11
N ILE A 570 23.88 -6.51 -6.29
CA ILE A 570 23.21 -6.35 -7.59
C ILE A 570 23.70 -5.12 -8.34
N GLY A 571 23.47 -5.05 -9.66
CA GLY A 571 23.37 -3.79 -10.41
C GLY A 571 21.95 -3.23 -10.31
N ALA A 572 21.81 -1.93 -10.19
CA ALA A 572 20.50 -1.26 -10.18
C ALA A 572 20.53 -0.01 -11.05
N ILE A 573 19.60 0.09 -12.00
CA ILE A 573 19.44 1.22 -12.90
C ILE A 573 18.00 1.72 -12.88
N GLY A 574 17.74 2.93 -13.36
CA GLY A 574 16.39 3.51 -13.38
C GLY A 574 16.14 4.54 -12.30
N THR A 575 14.92 4.60 -11.80
CA THR A 575 14.46 5.55 -10.77
C THR A 575 13.56 4.84 -9.75
N SER A 576 13.03 5.57 -8.77
CA SER A 576 12.02 5.06 -7.82
C SER A 576 10.66 4.72 -8.45
N THR A 577 10.41 5.08 -9.71
CA THR A 577 9.17 4.77 -10.43
C THR A 577 9.32 3.67 -11.47
N THR A 578 10.52 3.51 -12.03
CA THR A 578 10.87 2.45 -12.97
C THR A 578 12.32 2.07 -12.75
N ALA A 579 12.57 0.86 -12.29
CA ALA A 579 13.91 0.38 -11.97
C ALA A 579 14.15 -1.02 -12.51
N ILE A 580 15.42 -1.35 -12.68
CA ILE A 580 15.86 -2.69 -13.02
C ILE A 580 16.93 -3.09 -12.02
N LYS A 581 16.79 -4.26 -11.42
CA LYS A 581 17.88 -4.95 -10.76
C LYS A 581 18.44 -6.02 -11.68
N ALA A 582 19.74 -6.21 -11.67
CA ALA A 582 20.41 -7.18 -12.54
C ALA A 582 21.53 -7.91 -11.80
N GLY A 583 21.66 -9.20 -12.07
CA GLY A 583 22.68 -10.05 -11.45
C GLY A 583 22.54 -10.20 -9.94
N GLY A 584 23.66 -10.34 -9.24
CA GLY A 584 23.73 -10.40 -7.79
C GLY A 584 24.15 -11.75 -7.21
N ASN A 585 24.27 -11.80 -5.89
CA ASN A 585 24.63 -12.96 -5.11
C ASN A 585 23.36 -13.62 -4.49
N PRO A 586 23.25 -14.96 -4.43
CA PRO A 586 24.33 -15.95 -4.56
C PRO A 586 24.69 -16.28 -6.01
N GLY A 587 25.98 -16.53 -6.25
CA GLY A 587 26.49 -17.20 -7.43
C GLY A 587 26.72 -16.34 -8.69
N GLY A 588 26.45 -15.05 -8.69
CA GLY A 588 26.60 -14.21 -9.88
C GLY A 588 25.58 -14.60 -10.96
N THR A 589 24.30 -14.42 -10.70
CA THR A 589 23.19 -14.76 -11.61
C THR A 589 23.15 -13.87 -12.86
N THR A 590 22.55 -14.35 -13.94
CA THR A 590 22.19 -13.55 -15.12
C THR A 590 20.80 -12.90 -14.99
N ALA A 591 20.01 -13.31 -14.00
CA ALA A 591 18.64 -12.83 -13.86
C ALA A 591 18.54 -11.33 -13.62
N SER A 592 17.53 -10.71 -14.19
CA SER A 592 17.10 -9.36 -13.88
C SER A 592 15.61 -9.32 -13.55
N GLU A 593 15.19 -8.28 -12.86
CA GLU A 593 13.78 -7.98 -12.61
C GLU A 593 13.54 -6.50 -12.85
N GLU A 594 12.39 -6.19 -13.42
CA GLU A 594 11.94 -4.84 -13.77
C GLU A 594 10.85 -4.38 -12.82
N TYR A 595 11.02 -3.20 -12.24
CA TYR A 595 10.06 -2.55 -11.36
C TYR A 595 9.24 -1.51 -12.09
N THR A 596 7.94 -1.55 -11.86
CA THR A 596 7.01 -0.47 -12.23
C THR A 596 6.29 -0.02 -10.96
N ALA A 597 6.36 1.27 -10.65
CA ALA A 597 5.66 1.85 -9.51
C ALA A 597 4.14 1.75 -9.67
N ALA A 598 3.44 1.76 -8.55
CA ALA A 598 2.00 1.91 -8.56
C ALA A 598 1.57 3.17 -9.32
N THR A 599 0.55 3.04 -10.12
CA THR A 599 -0.03 4.15 -10.87
C THR A 599 -1.54 4.21 -10.65
N SER A 600 -2.10 5.40 -10.73
CA SER A 600 -3.54 5.60 -10.84
C SER A 600 -3.84 6.39 -12.11
N SER A 601 -4.80 5.93 -12.88
CA SER A 601 -5.26 6.58 -14.10
C SER A 601 -6.78 6.55 -14.18
N ALA A 602 -7.38 7.51 -14.89
CA ALA A 602 -8.82 7.46 -15.14
C ALA A 602 -9.17 6.16 -15.89
N ASN A 603 -10.20 5.46 -15.40
CA ASN A 603 -10.72 4.27 -16.07
C ASN A 603 -11.48 4.68 -17.34
N ILE A 604 -10.75 4.75 -18.46
CA ILE A 604 -11.23 5.29 -19.73
C ILE A 604 -11.58 4.13 -20.67
N GLN A 605 -12.83 4.04 -21.07
CA GLN A 605 -13.32 3.01 -22.00
C GLN A 605 -13.48 3.57 -23.40
N SER A 606 -13.16 2.73 -24.41
CA SER A 606 -13.44 3.01 -25.81
C SER A 606 -14.81 2.44 -26.19
N PHE A 607 -15.65 3.23 -26.81
CA PHE A 607 -16.95 2.80 -27.30
C PHE A 607 -16.84 2.54 -28.81
N THR A 608 -17.00 1.26 -29.20
CA THR A 608 -17.10 0.88 -30.60
C THR A 608 -18.56 0.90 -31.03
N THR A 609 -18.85 1.58 -32.13
CA THR A 609 -20.16 1.44 -32.79
C THR A 609 -20.19 0.07 -33.49
N SER A 610 -21.05 -0.83 -33.03
CA SER A 610 -21.41 -2.05 -33.74
C SER A 610 -22.37 -1.74 -34.86
#